data_abe8e0f2c1fa0d20071eb079ce492f01
#
_entry.id   abe8e0f2c1fa0d20071eb079ce492f01
#
_cell.length_a   1.000
_cell.length_b   1.000
_cell.length_c   1.000
_cell.angle_alpha   90.00
_cell.angle_beta   90.00
_cell.angle_gamma   90.00
#
_symmetry.space_group_name_H-M   'P 1'
#
loop_
_entity.id
_entity.type
_entity.pdbx_description
1 polymer ?
#
loop_
_entity_poly.entity_id
_entity_poly.type
_entity_poly.pdbx_seq_one_letter_code
_entity_poly.pdbx_strand_id
1 'polypeptide(L)'
;LAIFGLAYHRLTLALPKIYKTLFPKVAPYNYCIIAFMLIIPLGMWNPHVLGGGGELVLALVKENHTVQFLVGLFVIRFVYSMISYGTGLPGGIFLPILSLGALLGLAYAEFLIDFLGVDPSVRVSFVFFAMAGYFAAIGKAPLTALLLVTEMVGGLNQLMPLGICTLVAYIVADFLKMDPIYEVLAERLDKEHSTDTKGERTTFEVPVMVDSPLVEKAIRDIQWPQEIIIATIRRGAKEIIARGDTVIRSGDILIVVCDEGIVGKMTEEMTHLVTAP
;
A
#
# COMPACT_ATOMS: atom_id res chain seq x y z
N LEU A 1 -0.58 19.75 -7.23
CA LEU A 1 -0.40 18.61 -6.35
C LEU A 1 -0.83 17.30 -7.03
N ALA A 2 -2.07 17.16 -7.49
CA ALA A 2 -2.59 15.91 -8.08
C ALA A 2 -1.80 15.45 -9.32
N ILE A 3 -1.31 16.34 -10.17
CA ILE A 3 -0.47 15.97 -11.33
C ILE A 3 0.86 15.33 -10.87
N PHE A 4 1.53 15.91 -9.89
CA PHE A 4 2.73 15.31 -9.31
C PHE A 4 2.42 14.01 -8.56
N GLY A 5 1.24 13.94 -7.92
CA GLY A 5 0.71 12.70 -7.34
C GLY A 5 0.51 11.60 -8.36
N LEU A 6 -0.03 11.92 -9.53
CA LEU A 6 -0.17 10.98 -10.64
C LEU A 6 1.19 10.45 -11.13
N ALA A 7 2.19 11.32 -11.24
CA ALA A 7 3.54 10.90 -11.60
C ALA A 7 4.12 9.95 -10.55
N TYR A 8 3.98 10.29 -9.25
CA TYR A 8 4.39 9.43 -8.15
C TYR A 8 3.71 8.06 -8.21
N HIS A 9 2.39 8.05 -8.33
CA HIS A 9 1.58 6.84 -8.41
C HIS A 9 2.00 5.92 -9.57
N ARG A 10 2.03 6.45 -10.79
CA ARG A 10 2.40 5.68 -12.00
C ARG A 10 3.82 5.13 -11.94
N LEU A 11 4.77 5.94 -11.47
CA LEU A 11 6.16 5.51 -11.33
C LEU A 11 6.29 4.41 -10.26
N THR A 12 5.70 4.58 -9.08
CA THR A 12 5.71 3.56 -8.03
C THR A 12 5.19 2.22 -8.55
N LEU A 13 4.12 2.24 -9.33
CA LEU A 13 3.56 1.04 -9.93
C LEU A 13 4.44 0.43 -11.04
N ALA A 14 5.23 1.23 -11.73
CA ALA A 14 6.13 0.78 -12.80
C ALA A 14 7.49 0.26 -12.28
N LEU A 15 7.89 0.60 -11.04
CA LEU A 15 9.21 0.30 -10.50
C LEU A 15 9.65 -1.16 -10.64
N PRO A 16 8.84 -2.19 -10.32
CA PRO A 16 9.29 -3.58 -10.45
C PRO A 16 9.66 -3.94 -11.89
N LYS A 17 8.92 -3.40 -12.88
CA LYS A 17 9.24 -3.61 -14.30
C LYS A 17 10.52 -2.86 -14.70
N ILE A 18 10.67 -1.62 -14.22
CA ILE A 18 11.86 -0.79 -14.47
C ILE A 18 13.10 -1.49 -13.94
N TYR A 19 13.08 -1.98 -12.70
CA TYR A 19 14.21 -2.68 -12.09
C TYR A 19 14.57 -3.96 -12.84
N LYS A 20 13.60 -4.78 -13.20
CA LYS A 20 13.83 -5.99 -14.03
C LYS A 20 14.43 -5.67 -15.39
N THR A 21 14.07 -4.54 -15.98
CA THR A 21 14.59 -4.13 -17.30
C THR A 21 15.99 -3.53 -17.20
N LEU A 22 16.27 -2.71 -16.18
CA LEU A 22 17.58 -2.07 -15.99
C LEU A 22 18.63 -3.05 -15.47
N PHE A 23 18.23 -3.97 -14.61
CA PHE A 23 19.14 -4.91 -13.93
C PHE A 23 18.74 -6.38 -14.15
N PRO A 24 18.66 -6.87 -15.39
CA PRO A 24 18.15 -8.22 -15.68
C PRO A 24 19.02 -9.37 -15.12
N LYS A 25 20.29 -9.07 -14.81
CA LYS A 25 21.26 -10.05 -14.28
C LYS A 25 21.38 -10.01 -12.75
N VAL A 26 20.74 -9.05 -12.09
CA VAL A 26 20.80 -8.88 -10.63
C VAL A 26 19.60 -9.56 -10.03
N ALA A 27 19.83 -10.43 -9.05
CA ALA A 27 18.72 -11.05 -8.32
C ALA A 27 17.90 -9.97 -7.56
N PRO A 28 16.57 -10.08 -7.49
CA PRO A 28 15.71 -9.04 -6.91
C PRO A 28 16.10 -8.63 -5.48
N TYR A 29 16.54 -9.57 -4.65
CA TYR A 29 16.97 -9.29 -3.27
C TYR A 29 18.24 -8.42 -3.18
N ASN A 30 19.00 -8.29 -4.25
CA ASN A 30 20.22 -7.45 -4.29
C ASN A 30 19.92 -6.01 -4.74
N TYR A 31 18.70 -5.67 -5.15
CA TYR A 31 18.37 -4.30 -5.56
C TYR A 31 18.54 -3.28 -4.43
N CYS A 32 18.45 -3.72 -3.18
CA CYS A 32 18.69 -2.87 -2.01
C CYS A 32 20.11 -2.26 -1.99
N ILE A 33 21.11 -2.95 -2.54
CA ILE A 33 22.50 -2.47 -2.60
C ILE A 33 22.58 -1.13 -3.35
N ILE A 34 21.75 -0.94 -4.40
CA ILE A 34 21.70 0.30 -5.20
C ILE A 34 21.24 1.47 -4.33
N ALA A 35 20.16 1.28 -3.56
CA ALA A 35 19.65 2.31 -2.67
C ALA A 35 20.68 2.64 -1.56
N PHE A 36 21.31 1.64 -0.97
CA PHE A 36 22.33 1.83 0.08
C PHE A 36 23.58 2.54 -0.45
N MET A 37 24.03 2.24 -1.66
CA MET A 37 25.17 2.94 -2.25
C MET A 37 24.87 4.44 -2.47
N LEU A 38 23.63 4.82 -2.75
CA LEU A 38 23.23 6.21 -2.93
C LEU A 38 23.10 6.98 -1.60
N ILE A 39 22.93 6.29 -0.47
CA ILE A 39 22.88 6.93 0.86
C ILE A 39 24.18 7.70 1.14
N ILE A 40 25.32 7.15 0.79
CA ILE A 40 26.63 7.76 1.08
C ILE A 40 26.78 9.13 0.42
N PRO A 41 26.69 9.28 -0.91
CA PRO A 41 26.86 10.60 -1.55
C PRO A 41 25.72 11.58 -1.18
N LEU A 42 24.49 11.10 -1.02
CA LEU A 42 23.35 11.95 -0.62
C LEU A 42 23.50 12.43 0.82
N GLY A 43 23.91 11.56 1.74
CA GLY A 43 24.13 11.91 3.14
C GLY A 43 25.33 12.85 3.34
N MET A 44 26.38 12.70 2.53
CA MET A 44 27.51 13.64 2.53
C MET A 44 27.15 15.02 1.99
N TRP A 45 26.23 15.09 1.02
CA TRP A 45 25.78 16.35 0.46
C TRP A 45 24.75 17.05 1.37
N ASN A 46 23.73 16.34 1.81
CA ASN A 46 22.71 16.86 2.73
C ASN A 46 22.03 15.70 3.48
N PRO A 47 22.40 15.47 4.76
CA PRO A 47 21.85 14.35 5.53
C PRO A 47 20.32 14.44 5.73
N HIS A 48 19.73 15.64 5.69
CA HIS A 48 18.28 15.83 5.81
C HIS A 48 17.47 15.29 4.61
N VAL A 49 18.12 15.04 3.47
CA VAL A 49 17.48 14.41 2.31
C VAL A 49 17.17 12.93 2.58
N LEU A 50 17.87 12.30 3.52
CA LEU A 50 17.65 10.91 3.91
C LEU A 50 16.46 10.75 4.87
N GLY A 51 16.08 9.52 5.14
CA GLY A 51 15.00 9.18 6.06
C GLY A 51 13.61 9.64 5.61
N GLY A 52 12.68 9.79 6.55
CA GLY A 52 11.28 10.15 6.28
C GLY A 52 11.05 11.58 5.79
N GLY A 53 12.01 12.50 5.98
CA GLY A 53 11.95 13.89 5.51
C GLY A 53 11.28 14.87 6.47
N GLY A 54 10.86 14.46 7.66
CA GLY A 54 10.29 15.39 8.66
C GLY A 54 11.28 16.46 9.11
N GLU A 55 12.51 16.07 9.40
CA GLU A 55 13.59 17.01 9.78
C GLU A 55 13.94 17.98 8.64
N LEU A 56 13.92 17.49 7.39
CA LEU A 56 14.11 18.32 6.21
C LEU A 56 13.07 19.43 6.15
N VAL A 57 11.80 19.11 6.30
CA VAL A 57 10.70 20.10 6.25
C VAL A 57 10.87 21.14 7.34
N LEU A 58 11.18 20.72 8.59
CA LEU A 58 11.39 21.62 9.71
C LEU A 58 12.60 22.54 9.53
N ALA A 59 13.66 22.04 8.92
CA ALA A 59 14.84 22.86 8.61
C ALA A 59 14.56 23.90 7.52
N LEU A 60 13.89 23.48 6.44
CA LEU A 60 13.63 24.34 5.28
C LEU A 60 12.62 25.46 5.54
N VAL A 61 11.62 25.24 6.40
CA VAL A 61 10.61 26.27 6.73
C VAL A 61 11.23 27.45 7.48
N LYS A 62 12.34 27.25 8.20
CA LYS A 62 13.01 28.29 9.01
C LYS A 62 13.88 29.25 8.20
N GLU A 63 14.29 28.86 7.02
CA GLU A 63 15.24 29.60 6.19
C GLU A 63 14.59 30.05 4.87
N ASN A 64 15.17 31.08 4.25
CA ASN A 64 14.75 31.53 2.94
C ASN A 64 15.48 30.71 1.87
N HIS A 65 14.74 30.11 0.98
CA HIS A 65 15.29 29.30 -0.11
C HIS A 65 14.79 29.79 -1.46
N THR A 66 15.63 29.67 -2.48
CA THR A 66 15.19 29.98 -3.84
C THR A 66 14.26 28.85 -4.36
N VAL A 67 13.27 29.22 -5.17
CA VAL A 67 12.35 28.27 -5.81
C VAL A 67 13.11 27.18 -6.57
N GLN A 68 14.19 27.53 -7.26
CA GLN A 68 15.03 26.60 -8.02
C GLN A 68 15.68 25.55 -7.13
N PHE A 69 16.18 25.96 -5.95
CA PHE A 69 16.76 25.02 -4.97
C PHE A 69 15.70 24.03 -4.47
N LEU A 70 14.51 24.51 -4.13
CA LEU A 70 13.42 23.68 -3.63
C LEU A 70 12.91 22.69 -4.68
N VAL A 71 12.80 23.12 -5.93
CA VAL A 71 12.44 22.23 -7.05
C VAL A 71 13.53 21.18 -7.29
N GLY A 72 14.81 21.57 -7.24
CA GLY A 72 15.93 20.63 -7.33
C GLY A 72 15.90 19.58 -6.21
N LEU A 73 15.65 20.04 -4.98
CA LEU A 73 15.54 19.18 -3.82
C LEU A 73 14.34 18.21 -3.91
N PHE A 74 13.20 18.71 -4.41
CA PHE A 74 12.04 17.87 -4.71
C PHE A 74 12.38 16.76 -5.70
N VAL A 75 13.06 17.08 -6.81
CA VAL A 75 13.45 16.09 -7.83
C VAL A 75 14.39 15.03 -7.24
N ILE A 76 15.41 15.47 -6.50
CA ILE A 76 16.36 14.53 -5.85
C ILE A 76 15.62 13.61 -4.88
N ARG A 77 14.79 14.19 -4.02
CA ARG A 77 14.00 13.44 -3.04
C ARG A 77 13.02 12.48 -3.70
N PHE A 78 12.35 12.93 -4.77
CA PHE A 78 11.43 12.11 -5.55
C PHE A 78 12.15 10.91 -6.18
N VAL A 79 13.27 11.15 -6.88
CA VAL A 79 14.04 10.09 -7.53
C VAL A 79 14.60 9.10 -6.50
N TYR A 80 15.16 9.59 -5.41
CA TYR A 80 15.68 8.75 -4.34
C TYR A 80 14.58 7.90 -3.68
N SER A 81 13.40 8.49 -3.45
CA SER A 81 12.23 7.76 -2.94
C SER A 81 11.82 6.62 -3.89
N MET A 82 11.79 6.89 -5.20
CA MET A 82 11.50 5.87 -6.21
C MET A 82 12.56 4.76 -6.24
N ILE A 83 13.83 5.12 -6.18
CA ILE A 83 14.92 4.13 -6.15
C ILE A 83 14.81 3.27 -4.88
N SER A 84 14.64 3.88 -3.72
CA SER A 84 14.53 3.14 -2.45
C SER A 84 13.32 2.21 -2.44
N TYR A 85 12.16 2.68 -2.87
CA TYR A 85 10.93 1.88 -2.86
C TYR A 85 10.97 0.76 -3.91
N GLY A 86 11.60 1.01 -5.06
CA GLY A 86 11.76 0.04 -6.14
C GLY A 86 12.63 -1.17 -5.79
N THR A 87 13.38 -1.13 -4.68
CA THR A 87 14.19 -2.27 -4.21
C THR A 87 13.35 -3.45 -3.73
N GLY A 88 12.06 -3.25 -3.44
CA GLY A 88 11.17 -4.28 -2.90
C GLY A 88 11.36 -4.56 -1.40
N LEU A 89 12.25 -3.82 -0.71
CA LEU A 89 12.34 -3.92 0.74
C LEU A 89 11.05 -3.40 1.41
N PRO A 90 10.62 -4.04 2.51
CA PRO A 90 9.48 -3.56 3.26
C PRO A 90 9.75 -2.15 3.79
N GLY A 91 8.87 -1.21 3.46
CA GLY A 91 8.99 0.18 3.88
C GLY A 91 7.73 0.98 3.59
N GLY A 92 7.47 1.99 4.42
CA GLY A 92 6.31 2.87 4.26
C GLY A 92 6.55 3.97 3.23
N ILE A 93 5.54 4.25 2.41
CA ILE A 93 5.55 5.38 1.46
C ILE A 93 4.97 6.66 2.07
N PHE A 94 4.38 6.58 3.25
CA PHE A 94 3.64 7.65 3.90
C PHE A 94 4.48 8.92 4.14
N LEU A 95 5.57 8.81 4.90
CA LEU A 95 6.46 9.96 5.19
C LEU A 95 7.13 10.55 3.93
N PRO A 96 7.63 9.76 2.98
CA PRO A 96 8.08 10.27 1.69
C PRO A 96 7.02 11.09 0.93
N ILE A 97 5.76 10.64 0.91
CA ILE A 97 4.67 11.39 0.27
C ILE A 97 4.46 12.73 0.98
N LEU A 98 4.38 12.76 2.30
CA LEU A 98 4.22 14.00 3.05
C LEU A 98 5.38 14.97 2.84
N SER A 99 6.61 14.50 2.86
CA SER A 99 7.79 15.34 2.65
C SER A 99 7.87 15.92 1.23
N LEU A 100 7.47 15.16 0.23
CA LEU A 100 7.37 15.65 -1.15
C LEU A 100 6.25 16.71 -1.29
N GLY A 101 5.11 16.49 -0.64
CA GLY A 101 4.03 17.47 -0.55
C GLY A 101 4.51 18.77 0.09
N ALA A 102 5.25 18.68 1.20
CA ALA A 102 5.83 19.83 1.89
C ALA A 102 6.78 20.65 1.01
N LEU A 103 7.68 19.98 0.27
CA LEU A 103 8.58 20.64 -0.67
C LEU A 103 7.84 21.38 -1.78
N LEU A 104 6.78 20.77 -2.34
CA LEU A 104 5.92 21.43 -3.33
C LEU A 104 5.21 22.65 -2.74
N GLY A 105 4.72 22.54 -1.50
CA GLY A 105 4.07 23.64 -0.80
C GLY A 105 5.00 24.81 -0.54
N LEU A 106 6.21 24.50 -0.08
CA LEU A 106 7.22 25.51 0.18
C LEU A 106 7.70 26.19 -1.12
N ALA A 107 7.96 25.40 -2.18
CA ALA A 107 8.33 25.95 -3.48
C ALA A 107 7.24 26.88 -4.05
N TYR A 108 5.98 26.51 -3.86
CA TYR A 108 4.86 27.36 -4.27
C TYR A 108 4.72 28.61 -3.41
N ALA A 109 4.94 28.52 -2.10
CA ALA A 109 4.94 29.66 -1.20
C ALA A 109 6.04 30.66 -1.58
N GLU A 110 7.29 30.20 -1.79
CA GLU A 110 8.39 31.07 -2.21
C GLU A 110 8.12 31.72 -3.58
N PHE A 111 7.53 30.97 -4.51
CA PHE A 111 7.10 31.55 -5.77
C PHE A 111 6.09 32.71 -5.59
N LEU A 112 5.11 32.56 -4.69
CA LEU A 112 4.15 33.63 -4.39
C LEU A 112 4.81 34.84 -3.69
N ILE A 113 5.74 34.59 -2.79
CA ILE A 113 6.51 35.63 -2.09
C ILE A 113 7.34 36.44 -3.07
N ASP A 114 8.11 35.74 -3.93
CA ASP A 114 9.04 36.40 -4.86
C ASP A 114 8.31 37.14 -5.99
N PHE A 115 7.21 36.56 -6.55
CA PHE A 115 6.55 37.15 -7.73
C PHE A 115 5.34 38.01 -7.38
N LEU A 116 4.63 37.74 -6.30
CA LEU A 116 3.38 38.45 -5.94
C LEU A 116 3.53 39.28 -4.66
N GLY A 117 4.69 39.25 -4.00
CA GLY A 117 4.95 40.01 -2.77
C GLY A 117 4.07 39.60 -1.60
N VAL A 118 3.67 38.34 -1.53
CA VAL A 118 2.84 37.80 -0.43
C VAL A 118 3.67 37.74 0.86
N ASP A 119 3.03 37.92 2.01
CA ASP A 119 3.69 37.88 3.31
C ASP A 119 4.37 36.51 3.56
N PRO A 120 5.64 36.48 4.00
CA PRO A 120 6.37 35.26 4.28
C PRO A 120 5.71 34.32 5.33
N SER A 121 4.83 34.83 6.17
CA SER A 121 4.09 34.02 7.17
C SER A 121 3.24 32.90 6.58
N VAL A 122 2.92 33.00 5.28
CA VAL A 122 2.11 31.97 4.58
C VAL A 122 2.87 30.65 4.34
N ARG A 123 4.21 30.63 4.42
CA ARG A 123 5.06 29.46 4.15
C ARG A 123 4.56 28.20 4.86
N VAL A 124 4.38 28.32 6.16
CA VAL A 124 3.97 27.20 7.02
C VAL A 124 2.62 26.66 6.60
N SER A 125 1.66 27.55 6.31
CA SER A 125 0.32 27.17 5.87
C SER A 125 0.34 26.43 4.52
N PHE A 126 1.09 26.94 3.54
CA PHE A 126 1.20 26.27 2.24
C PHE A 126 1.90 24.92 2.30
N VAL A 127 2.88 24.77 3.19
CA VAL A 127 3.50 23.45 3.46
C VAL A 127 2.44 22.46 3.94
N PHE A 128 1.65 22.82 4.93
CA PHE A 128 0.61 21.94 5.46
C PHE A 128 -0.50 21.63 4.46
N PHE A 129 -0.96 22.63 3.71
CA PHE A 129 -1.96 22.43 2.65
C PHE A 129 -1.46 21.48 1.56
N ALA A 130 -0.19 21.62 1.18
CA ALA A 130 0.39 20.77 0.16
C ALA A 130 0.69 19.35 0.67
N MET A 131 1.12 19.18 1.92
CA MET A 131 1.27 17.87 2.55
C MET A 131 -0.07 17.11 2.54
N ALA A 132 -1.12 17.76 3.05
CA ALA A 132 -2.44 17.16 3.12
C ALA A 132 -3.02 16.88 1.73
N GLY A 133 -2.96 17.84 0.81
CA GLY A 133 -3.47 17.68 -0.54
C GLY A 133 -2.72 16.64 -1.37
N TYR A 134 -1.40 16.56 -1.23
CA TYR A 134 -0.59 15.56 -1.94
C TYR A 134 -0.88 14.14 -1.45
N PHE A 135 -0.99 13.96 -0.13
CA PHE A 135 -1.38 12.69 0.46
C PHE A 135 -2.82 12.30 0.08
N ALA A 136 -3.76 13.26 0.15
CA ALA A 136 -5.16 13.02 -0.23
C ALA A 136 -5.30 12.58 -1.70
N ALA A 137 -4.50 13.14 -2.60
CA ALA A 137 -4.50 12.78 -4.01
C ALA A 137 -3.97 11.35 -4.25
N ILE A 138 -2.86 10.97 -3.61
CA ILE A 138 -2.20 9.68 -3.83
C ILE A 138 -2.91 8.54 -3.09
N GLY A 139 -3.26 8.79 -1.81
CA GLY A 139 -3.91 7.80 -0.94
C GLY A 139 -5.41 7.68 -1.15
N LYS A 140 -6.03 8.64 -1.87
CA LYS A 140 -7.50 8.80 -1.98
C LYS A 140 -8.23 8.82 -0.63
N ALA A 141 -7.58 9.36 0.39
CA ALA A 141 -8.08 9.42 1.76
C ALA A 141 -8.11 10.86 2.30
N PRO A 142 -9.04 11.73 1.82
CA PRO A 142 -9.04 13.15 2.16
C PRO A 142 -9.28 13.42 3.65
N LEU A 143 -10.14 12.64 4.31
CA LEU A 143 -10.39 12.79 5.75
C LEU A 143 -9.17 12.38 6.59
N THR A 144 -8.51 11.29 6.22
CA THR A 144 -7.27 10.85 6.89
C THR A 144 -6.17 11.91 6.73
N ALA A 145 -6.01 12.46 5.53
CA ALA A 145 -5.05 13.53 5.25
C ALA A 145 -5.32 14.77 6.10
N LEU A 146 -6.59 15.17 6.17
CA LEU A 146 -7.05 16.32 6.94
C LEU A 146 -6.73 16.15 8.43
N LEU A 147 -7.19 15.06 9.04
CA LEU A 147 -7.03 14.80 10.47
C LEU A 147 -5.55 14.68 10.86
N LEU A 148 -4.79 13.95 10.08
CA LEU A 148 -3.37 13.68 10.35
C LEU A 148 -2.54 14.97 10.29
N VAL A 149 -2.70 15.79 9.25
CA VAL A 149 -1.98 17.05 9.15
C VAL A 149 -2.47 18.04 10.22
N THR A 150 -3.77 18.06 10.54
CA THR A 150 -4.30 18.87 11.64
C THR A 150 -3.67 18.51 12.99
N GLU A 151 -3.49 17.23 13.25
CA GLU A 151 -2.79 16.74 14.45
C GLU A 151 -1.32 17.16 14.47
N MET A 152 -0.63 17.07 13.34
CA MET A 152 0.76 17.53 13.21
C MET A 152 0.92 19.02 13.45
N VAL A 153 -0.04 19.84 13.03
CA VAL A 153 -0.08 21.30 13.24
C VAL A 153 -0.38 21.67 14.69
N GLY A 154 -1.09 20.80 15.41
CA GLY A 154 -1.50 21.03 16.79
C GLY A 154 -2.59 22.09 16.98
N GLY A 155 -3.37 22.42 15.92
CA GLY A 155 -4.42 23.43 16.01
C GLY A 155 -5.51 23.29 14.95
N LEU A 156 -6.74 23.63 15.32
CA LEU A 156 -7.92 23.53 14.44
C LEU A 156 -8.14 24.77 13.54
N ASN A 157 -7.35 25.80 13.70
CA ASN A 157 -7.54 27.08 13.00
C ASN A 157 -7.43 26.95 11.47
N GLN A 158 -6.69 25.95 10.98
CA GLN A 158 -6.51 25.69 9.56
C GLN A 158 -7.34 24.54 9.02
N LEU A 159 -8.26 24.00 9.81
CA LEU A 159 -9.08 22.84 9.43
C LEU A 159 -9.89 23.07 8.14
N MET A 160 -10.52 24.25 8.03
CA MET A 160 -11.35 24.57 6.87
C MET A 160 -10.51 24.67 5.56
N PRO A 161 -9.44 25.46 5.48
CA PRO A 161 -8.62 25.52 4.28
C PRO A 161 -7.90 24.19 3.96
N LEU A 162 -7.47 23.43 4.98
CA LEU A 162 -6.97 22.07 4.80
C LEU A 162 -8.02 21.14 4.19
N GLY A 163 -9.28 21.20 4.70
CA GLY A 163 -10.38 20.41 4.18
C GLY A 163 -10.69 20.72 2.73
N ILE A 164 -10.72 21.99 2.34
CA ILE A 164 -10.91 22.40 0.95
C ILE A 164 -9.76 21.87 0.08
N CYS A 165 -8.52 22.04 0.51
CA CYS A 165 -7.35 21.60 -0.25
C CYS A 165 -7.34 20.07 -0.46
N THR A 166 -7.59 19.28 0.58
CA THR A 166 -7.66 17.82 0.50
C THR A 166 -8.79 17.33 -0.39
N LEU A 167 -9.98 17.95 -0.28
CA LEU A 167 -11.14 17.59 -1.08
C LEU A 167 -10.91 17.89 -2.57
N VAL A 168 -10.40 19.09 -2.89
CA VAL A 168 -10.08 19.47 -4.27
C VAL A 168 -9.00 18.54 -4.84
N ALA A 169 -7.97 18.24 -4.07
CA ALA A 169 -6.90 17.34 -4.50
C ALA A 169 -7.43 15.91 -4.78
N TYR A 170 -8.33 15.42 -3.93
CA TYR A 170 -9.03 14.15 -4.10
C TYR A 170 -9.87 14.13 -5.38
N ILE A 171 -10.72 15.15 -5.60
CA ILE A 171 -11.58 15.25 -6.78
C ILE A 171 -10.74 15.28 -8.06
N VAL A 172 -9.65 16.06 -8.09
CA VAL A 172 -8.75 16.10 -9.26
C VAL A 172 -8.07 14.74 -9.48
N ALA A 173 -7.64 14.06 -8.42
CA ALA A 173 -7.07 12.72 -8.53
C ALA A 173 -8.09 11.70 -9.07
N ASP A 174 -9.36 11.85 -8.70
CA ASP A 174 -10.46 11.02 -9.20
C ASP A 174 -10.72 11.26 -10.69
N PHE A 175 -10.77 12.52 -11.13
CA PHE A 175 -10.82 12.85 -12.56
C PHE A 175 -9.63 12.29 -13.37
N LEU A 176 -8.45 12.20 -12.77
CA LEU A 176 -7.25 11.61 -13.37
C LEU A 176 -7.28 10.06 -13.33
N LYS A 177 -8.35 9.46 -12.82
CA LYS A 177 -8.53 8.01 -12.68
C LYS A 177 -7.35 7.34 -11.95
N MET A 178 -6.93 7.94 -10.85
CA MET A 178 -5.93 7.35 -9.96
C MET A 178 -6.63 6.36 -9.03
N ASP A 179 -6.06 5.18 -8.89
CA ASP A 179 -6.51 4.21 -7.88
C ASP A 179 -5.86 4.50 -6.52
N PRO A 180 -6.49 4.12 -5.38
CA PRO A 180 -5.87 4.27 -4.06
C PRO A 180 -4.56 3.49 -3.99
N ILE A 181 -3.43 4.17 -3.77
CA ILE A 181 -2.11 3.53 -3.87
C ILE A 181 -1.94 2.37 -2.89
N TYR A 182 -2.50 2.46 -1.69
CA TYR A 182 -2.39 1.43 -0.66
C TYR A 182 -3.12 0.14 -1.04
N GLU A 183 -4.30 0.25 -1.66
CA GLU A 183 -5.08 -0.90 -2.15
C GLU A 183 -4.32 -1.62 -3.27
N VAL A 184 -3.81 -0.86 -4.24
CA VAL A 184 -3.06 -1.43 -5.37
C VAL A 184 -1.76 -2.10 -4.90
N LEU A 185 -1.11 -1.55 -3.86
CA LEU A 185 0.09 -2.16 -3.28
C LEU A 185 -0.25 -3.42 -2.47
N ALA A 186 -1.36 -3.43 -1.73
CA ALA A 186 -1.84 -4.61 -1.02
C ALA A 186 -2.18 -5.75 -2.00
N GLU A 187 -2.93 -5.47 -3.05
CA GLU A 187 -3.23 -6.46 -4.09
C GLU A 187 -1.98 -7.05 -4.76
N ARG A 188 -0.89 -6.27 -4.86
CA ARG A 188 0.39 -6.81 -5.37
C ARG A 188 1.03 -7.78 -4.40
N LEU A 189 1.07 -7.43 -3.12
CA LEU A 189 1.62 -8.30 -2.10
C LEU A 189 0.88 -9.64 -2.07
N ASP A 190 -0.44 -9.60 -2.17
CA ASP A 190 -1.27 -10.83 -2.22
C ASP A 190 -0.95 -11.66 -3.47
N LYS A 191 -0.77 -11.03 -4.63
CA LYS A 191 -0.40 -11.72 -5.88
C LYS A 191 1.01 -12.29 -5.84
N GLU A 192 1.98 -11.59 -5.23
CA GLU A 192 3.35 -12.08 -5.07
C GLU A 192 3.40 -13.25 -4.09
N HIS A 193 2.68 -13.22 -2.98
CA HIS A 193 2.54 -14.35 -2.06
C HIS A 193 1.88 -15.55 -2.73
N SER A 194 0.83 -15.33 -3.52
CA SER A 194 0.14 -16.41 -4.26
C SER A 194 1.02 -17.09 -5.31
N THR A 195 2.08 -16.43 -5.80
CA THR A 195 3.01 -17.01 -6.78
C THR A 195 4.23 -17.68 -6.15
N ASP A 196 4.66 -17.23 -4.97
CA ASP A 196 5.84 -17.79 -4.27
C ASP A 196 5.48 -19.03 -3.42
N THR A 197 4.20 -19.19 -3.07
CA THR A 197 3.70 -20.30 -2.24
C THR A 197 3.29 -21.56 -3.02
N LYS A 198 3.72 -21.69 -4.30
CA LYS A 198 3.53 -22.95 -5.05
C LYS A 198 4.25 -24.10 -4.34
N GLY A 199 3.44 -24.91 -3.63
CA GLY A 199 3.91 -26.06 -2.87
C GLY A 199 3.85 -25.90 -1.36
N GLU A 200 3.59 -24.72 -0.81
CA GLU A 200 3.18 -24.60 0.59
C GLU A 200 1.71 -25.00 0.75
N ARG A 201 1.48 -25.87 1.69
CA ARG A 201 0.13 -26.37 2.00
C ARG A 201 -0.44 -25.58 3.16
N THR A 202 -1.66 -25.14 2.98
CA THR A 202 -2.41 -24.46 4.02
C THR A 202 -3.74 -25.14 4.28
N THR A 203 -4.39 -24.77 5.36
CA THR A 203 -5.69 -25.34 5.76
C THR A 203 -6.74 -24.26 5.82
N PHE A 204 -7.95 -24.56 5.37
CA PHE A 204 -9.13 -23.75 5.58
C PHE A 204 -10.30 -24.58 6.07
N GLU A 205 -11.26 -23.95 6.71
CA GLU A 205 -12.41 -24.60 7.35
C GLU A 205 -13.68 -24.38 6.53
N VAL A 206 -14.42 -25.47 6.33
CA VAL A 206 -15.71 -25.44 5.61
C VAL A 206 -16.79 -26.00 6.53
N PRO A 207 -17.73 -25.18 7.03
CA PRO A 207 -18.83 -25.65 7.85
C PRO A 207 -19.89 -26.35 7.00
N VAL A 208 -20.37 -27.50 7.48
CA VAL A 208 -21.45 -28.28 6.85
C VAL A 208 -22.78 -27.87 7.48
N MET A 209 -23.61 -27.17 6.71
CA MET A 209 -24.95 -26.73 7.14
C MET A 209 -25.95 -27.91 7.21
N VAL A 210 -27.09 -27.71 7.88
CA VAL A 210 -28.12 -28.72 8.05
C VAL A 210 -28.67 -29.23 6.71
N ASP A 211 -28.84 -28.29 5.75
CA ASP A 211 -29.42 -28.60 4.43
C ASP A 211 -28.35 -28.93 3.37
N SER A 212 -27.11 -29.20 3.79
CA SER A 212 -26.02 -29.50 2.87
C SER A 212 -26.23 -30.86 2.19
N PRO A 213 -26.01 -30.94 0.86
CA PRO A 213 -26.09 -32.20 0.11
C PRO A 213 -25.02 -33.22 0.51
N LEU A 214 -24.05 -32.82 1.32
CA LEU A 214 -22.99 -33.70 1.83
C LEU A 214 -23.39 -34.47 3.09
N VAL A 215 -24.47 -34.07 3.77
CA VAL A 215 -24.94 -34.73 5.00
C VAL A 215 -25.33 -36.16 4.70
N GLU A 216 -24.97 -37.10 5.59
CA GLU A 216 -25.17 -38.54 5.51
C GLU A 216 -24.41 -39.26 4.36
N LYS A 217 -23.49 -38.56 3.66
CA LYS A 217 -22.60 -39.16 2.66
C LYS A 217 -21.25 -39.53 3.26
N ALA A 218 -20.66 -40.63 2.82
CA ALA A 218 -19.26 -40.92 3.14
C ALA A 218 -18.30 -40.09 2.29
N ILE A 219 -17.15 -39.74 2.82
CA ILE A 219 -16.15 -38.89 2.12
C ILE A 219 -15.81 -39.46 0.74
N ARG A 220 -15.69 -40.77 0.60
CA ARG A 220 -15.38 -41.45 -0.68
C ARG A 220 -16.47 -41.33 -1.74
N ASP A 221 -17.70 -41.06 -1.33
CA ASP A 221 -18.86 -41.02 -2.23
C ASP A 221 -19.11 -39.62 -2.80
N ILE A 222 -18.27 -38.65 -2.42
CA ILE A 222 -18.34 -37.24 -2.84
C ILE A 222 -17.24 -37.00 -3.84
N GLN A 223 -17.57 -36.29 -4.94
CA GLN A 223 -16.59 -35.82 -5.91
C GLN A 223 -15.93 -34.54 -5.41
N TRP A 224 -14.78 -34.68 -4.80
CA TRP A 224 -13.98 -33.56 -4.33
C TRP A 224 -13.15 -32.97 -5.46
N PRO A 225 -12.85 -31.65 -5.43
CA PRO A 225 -11.85 -31.07 -6.29
C PRO A 225 -10.49 -31.79 -6.16
N GLN A 226 -9.76 -31.95 -7.26
CA GLN A 226 -8.52 -32.74 -7.27
C GLN A 226 -7.39 -32.14 -6.46
N GLU A 227 -7.45 -30.80 -6.26
CA GLU A 227 -6.38 -30.02 -5.61
C GLU A 227 -6.53 -29.95 -4.09
N ILE A 228 -7.50 -30.67 -3.49
CA ILE A 228 -7.75 -30.62 -2.04
C ILE A 228 -7.66 -32.01 -1.39
N ILE A 229 -7.40 -31.99 -0.08
CA ILE A 229 -7.50 -33.17 0.78
C ILE A 229 -8.31 -32.79 2.01
N ILE A 230 -9.33 -33.60 2.36
CA ILE A 230 -9.98 -33.45 3.65
C ILE A 230 -9.11 -34.14 4.70
N ALA A 231 -8.48 -33.35 5.56
CA ALA A 231 -7.54 -33.86 6.57
C ALA A 231 -8.27 -34.39 7.81
N THR A 232 -9.14 -33.55 8.39
CA THR A 232 -9.90 -33.87 9.59
C THR A 232 -11.30 -33.28 9.52
N ILE A 233 -12.18 -33.81 10.35
CA ILE A 233 -13.55 -33.32 10.57
C ILE A 233 -13.66 -32.93 12.04
N ARG A 234 -13.97 -31.68 12.32
CA ARG A 234 -14.29 -31.19 13.67
C ARG A 234 -15.77 -31.36 13.90
N ARG A 235 -16.12 -32.24 14.85
CA ARG A 235 -17.50 -32.54 15.25
C ARG A 235 -17.71 -32.13 16.70
N GLY A 236 -18.27 -30.96 16.94
CA GLY A 236 -18.33 -30.34 18.26
C GLY A 236 -16.93 -30.11 18.84
N ALA A 237 -16.61 -30.69 19.98
CA ALA A 237 -15.31 -30.61 20.63
C ALA A 237 -14.31 -31.71 20.21
N LYS A 238 -14.71 -32.63 19.32
CA LYS A 238 -13.87 -33.75 18.87
C LYS A 238 -13.39 -33.54 17.46
N GLU A 239 -12.12 -33.86 17.23
CA GLU A 239 -11.50 -33.88 15.91
C GLU A 239 -11.36 -35.35 15.45
N ILE A 240 -11.84 -35.64 14.26
CA ILE A 240 -11.90 -36.98 13.68
C ILE A 240 -11.03 -36.98 12.42
N ILE A 241 -10.11 -37.92 12.32
CA ILE A 241 -9.32 -38.10 11.09
C ILE A 241 -10.26 -38.51 9.97
N ALA A 242 -10.24 -37.76 8.87
CA ALA A 242 -11.07 -38.02 7.72
C ALA A 242 -10.59 -39.29 6.99
N ARG A 243 -11.45 -40.29 6.92
CA ARG A 243 -11.25 -41.52 6.14
C ARG A 243 -12.33 -41.63 5.09
N GLY A 244 -12.10 -42.44 4.05
CA GLY A 244 -13.08 -42.60 2.98
C GLY A 244 -14.44 -43.09 3.45
N ASP A 245 -14.50 -43.86 4.52
CA ASP A 245 -15.73 -44.39 5.14
C ASP A 245 -16.36 -43.47 6.20
N THR A 246 -15.71 -42.34 6.50
CA THR A 246 -16.23 -41.35 7.46
C THR A 246 -17.45 -40.66 6.90
N VAL A 247 -18.58 -40.78 7.59
CA VAL A 247 -19.85 -40.12 7.21
C VAL A 247 -19.88 -38.69 7.75
N ILE A 248 -20.17 -37.75 6.88
CA ILE A 248 -20.34 -36.35 7.18
C ILE A 248 -21.70 -36.10 7.83
N ARG A 249 -21.74 -35.29 8.88
CA ARG A 249 -22.95 -34.92 9.60
C ARG A 249 -23.19 -33.44 9.60
N SER A 250 -24.42 -33.04 9.76
CA SER A 250 -24.79 -31.66 9.99
C SER A 250 -24.04 -31.07 11.20
N GLY A 251 -23.48 -29.85 11.04
CA GLY A 251 -22.68 -29.15 12.06
C GLY A 251 -21.22 -29.59 12.13
N ASP A 252 -20.78 -30.51 11.26
CA ASP A 252 -19.35 -30.80 11.08
C ASP A 252 -18.62 -29.60 10.45
N ILE A 253 -17.36 -29.42 10.81
CA ILE A 253 -16.45 -28.48 10.13
C ILE A 253 -15.36 -29.31 9.46
N LEU A 254 -15.30 -29.25 8.13
CA LEU A 254 -14.28 -29.92 7.34
C LEU A 254 -13.00 -29.10 7.36
N ILE A 255 -11.90 -29.69 7.80
CA ILE A 255 -10.56 -29.09 7.71
C ILE A 255 -9.94 -29.57 6.39
N VAL A 256 -9.84 -28.63 5.46
CA VAL A 256 -9.40 -28.89 4.09
C VAL A 256 -7.98 -28.40 3.91
N VAL A 257 -7.12 -29.21 3.33
CA VAL A 257 -5.74 -28.89 2.96
C VAL A 257 -5.67 -28.66 1.46
N CYS A 258 -5.09 -27.56 1.04
CA CYS A 258 -4.77 -27.29 -0.35
C CYS A 258 -3.47 -26.50 -0.47
N ASP A 259 -3.04 -26.23 -1.70
CA ASP A 259 -1.95 -25.29 -1.98
C ASP A 259 -2.41 -23.86 -1.64
N GLU A 260 -1.58 -23.08 -0.95
CA GLU A 260 -1.90 -21.73 -0.50
C GLU A 260 -2.28 -20.81 -1.67
N GLY A 261 -1.62 -20.98 -2.82
CA GLY A 261 -1.89 -20.20 -4.03
C GLY A 261 -3.30 -20.36 -4.63
N ILE A 262 -4.06 -21.37 -4.22
CA ILE A 262 -5.41 -21.64 -4.74
C ILE A 262 -6.50 -21.63 -3.67
N VAL A 263 -6.19 -21.27 -2.42
CA VAL A 263 -7.13 -21.25 -1.29
C VAL A 263 -8.42 -20.51 -1.61
N GLY A 264 -8.32 -19.29 -2.17
CA GLY A 264 -9.50 -18.48 -2.49
C GLY A 264 -10.45 -19.18 -3.45
N LYS A 265 -9.90 -19.78 -4.52
CA LYS A 265 -10.66 -20.54 -5.51
C LYS A 265 -11.29 -21.79 -4.88
N MET A 266 -10.52 -22.53 -4.08
CA MET A 266 -10.99 -23.76 -3.42
C MET A 266 -12.03 -23.46 -2.36
N THR A 267 -11.93 -22.37 -1.62
CA THR A 267 -12.92 -21.94 -0.65
C THR A 267 -14.27 -21.66 -1.31
N GLU A 268 -14.26 -20.96 -2.46
CA GLU A 268 -15.47 -20.67 -3.23
C GLU A 268 -16.11 -21.95 -3.78
N GLU A 269 -15.30 -22.83 -4.37
CA GLU A 269 -15.73 -24.11 -4.94
C GLU A 269 -16.30 -25.05 -3.86
N MET A 270 -15.64 -25.13 -2.69
CA MET A 270 -16.11 -25.90 -1.54
C MET A 270 -17.39 -25.32 -0.93
N THR A 271 -17.49 -24.00 -0.84
CA THR A 271 -18.72 -23.33 -0.36
C THR A 271 -19.90 -23.67 -1.28
N HIS A 272 -19.69 -23.62 -2.60
CA HIS A 272 -20.69 -24.04 -3.58
C HIS A 272 -21.12 -25.51 -3.39
N LEU A 273 -20.15 -26.38 -3.19
CA LEU A 273 -20.39 -27.82 -3.03
C LEU A 273 -21.16 -28.16 -1.75
N VAL A 274 -20.97 -27.36 -0.69
CA VAL A 274 -21.68 -27.52 0.59
C VAL A 274 -23.07 -26.90 0.57
N THR A 275 -23.30 -25.85 -0.24
CA THR A 275 -24.56 -25.09 -0.30
C THR A 275 -25.41 -25.36 -1.54
N ALA A 276 -24.90 -26.13 -2.53
CA ALA A 276 -25.67 -26.48 -3.72
C ALA A 276 -26.90 -27.34 -3.32
N PRO A 277 -28.10 -27.00 -3.83
CA PRO A 277 -29.35 -27.73 -3.52
C PRO A 277 -29.39 -29.16 -4.08
#